data_056a3afdc836361454d6a906956f2b04
#
_entry.id   056a3afdc836361454d6a906956f2b04
#
_cell.length_a   1.000
_cell.length_b   1.000
_cell.length_c   1.000
_cell.angle_alpha   90.00
_cell.angle_beta   90.00
_cell.angle_gamma   90.00
#
_symmetry.space_group_name_H-M   'P 1'
#
loop_
_entity.id
_entity.type
_entity.pdbx_description
1 polymer ?
#
loop_
_entity_poly.entity_id
_entity_poly.type
_entity_poly.pdbx_seq_one_letter_code
_entity_poly.pdbx_strand_id
1 'polypeptide(L)'
;MRTPFAPQLLLGLFVAALGALFTGCTTVPVTGRSQLNLMSEGQEMQLGLTSFDQVKKETPLSKDAAANALLQKVGKRIAAVAQKDMPNAQWEFVVFESKEANAFCLPGGKVGVYTSILPISKDEAGLATVLGH
;
A
#
# COMPACT_ATOMS: atom_id res chain seq x y z
N MET A 1 5.51 44.18 -44.84
CA MET A 1 6.51 43.67 -43.84
C MET A 1 5.78 42.63 -42.98
N ARG A 2 6.08 41.33 -43.17
CA ARG A 2 5.50 40.24 -42.40
C ARG A 2 6.50 39.87 -41.31
N THR A 3 6.13 40.07 -40.06
CA THR A 3 6.97 39.78 -38.90
C THR A 3 7.06 38.25 -38.66
N PRO A 4 8.25 37.65 -38.51
CA PRO A 4 8.41 36.21 -38.34
C PRO A 4 8.29 35.80 -36.87
N PHE A 5 7.25 36.24 -36.15
CA PHE A 5 7.07 35.93 -34.70
C PHE A 5 6.41 34.59 -34.38
N ALA A 6 5.76 33.96 -35.35
CA ALA A 6 4.99 32.72 -35.12
C ALA A 6 5.81 31.45 -34.76
N PRO A 7 6.98 31.15 -35.37
CA PRO A 7 7.69 29.90 -35.08
C PRO A 7 8.38 29.90 -33.70
N GLN A 8 8.80 31.07 -33.21
CA GLN A 8 9.45 31.17 -31.91
C GLN A 8 8.49 30.98 -30.74
N LEU A 9 7.24 31.46 -30.90
CA LEU A 9 6.19 31.25 -29.89
C LEU A 9 5.74 29.80 -29.80
N LEU A 10 5.65 29.09 -30.93
CA LEU A 10 5.32 27.65 -30.98
C LEU A 10 6.43 26.78 -30.40
N LEU A 11 7.70 27.12 -30.63
CA LEU A 11 8.84 26.41 -30.04
C LEU A 11 8.89 26.61 -28.52
N GLY A 12 8.64 27.80 -28.03
CA GLY A 12 8.55 28.10 -26.60
C GLY A 12 7.43 27.34 -25.88
N LEU A 13 6.26 27.24 -26.50
CA LEU A 13 5.12 26.47 -25.99
C LEU A 13 5.42 24.96 -25.98
N PHE A 14 6.12 24.45 -26.99
CA PHE A 14 6.49 23.03 -27.06
C PHE A 14 7.53 22.65 -26.00
N VAL A 15 8.52 23.49 -25.73
CA VAL A 15 9.53 23.28 -24.69
C VAL A 15 8.91 23.38 -23.30
N ALA A 16 7.98 24.32 -23.08
CA ALA A 16 7.24 24.44 -21.82
C ALA A 16 6.32 23.22 -21.55
N ALA A 17 5.67 22.67 -22.58
CA ALA A 17 4.86 21.46 -22.48
C ALA A 17 5.70 20.21 -22.19
N LEU A 18 6.91 20.11 -22.74
CA LEU A 18 7.83 19.01 -22.46
C LEU A 18 8.37 19.06 -21.02
N GLY A 19 8.59 20.24 -20.47
CA GLY A 19 9.02 20.44 -19.07
C GLY A 19 7.99 20.03 -18.04
N ALA A 20 6.70 20.07 -18.35
CA ALA A 20 5.61 19.68 -17.45
C ALA A 20 5.47 18.15 -17.27
N LEU A 21 6.12 17.34 -18.11
CA LEU A 21 6.05 15.88 -18.05
C LEU A 21 6.97 15.24 -16.97
N PHE A 22 7.83 16.03 -16.32
CA PHE A 22 8.80 15.50 -15.35
C PHE A 22 8.37 15.55 -13.87
N THR A 23 7.13 15.93 -13.57
CA THR A 23 6.67 16.10 -12.18
C THR A 23 6.11 14.85 -11.51
N GLY A 24 6.18 13.69 -12.17
CA GLY A 24 5.61 12.42 -11.66
C GLY A 24 6.57 11.52 -10.87
N CYS A 25 7.82 11.92 -10.64
CA CYS A 25 8.76 11.09 -9.90
C CYS A 25 8.69 11.41 -8.41
N THR A 26 8.29 10.42 -7.59
CA THR A 26 8.36 10.47 -6.12
C THR A 26 9.53 9.63 -5.64
N THR A 27 10.15 10.05 -4.54
CA THR A 27 11.24 9.30 -3.91
C THR A 27 10.68 8.44 -2.77
N VAL A 28 10.99 7.15 -2.77
CA VAL A 28 10.62 6.25 -1.67
C VAL A 28 11.43 6.61 -0.42
N PRO A 29 10.79 6.99 0.70
CA PRO A 29 11.47 7.55 1.86
C PRO A 29 12.57 6.66 2.46
N VAL A 30 12.37 5.33 2.48
CA VAL A 30 13.28 4.38 3.13
C VAL A 30 14.46 3.99 2.23
N THR A 31 14.23 3.86 0.92
CA THR A 31 15.24 3.34 -0.01
C THR A 31 15.90 4.41 -0.87
N GLY A 32 15.37 5.63 -0.88
CA GLY A 32 15.83 6.73 -1.73
C GLY A 32 15.61 6.51 -3.24
N ARG A 33 14.92 5.44 -3.62
CA ARG A 33 14.65 5.14 -5.04
C ARG A 33 13.61 6.08 -5.61
N SER A 34 13.86 6.60 -6.80
CA SER A 34 12.84 7.32 -7.56
C SER A 34 11.93 6.33 -8.27
N GLN A 35 10.62 6.54 -8.13
CA GLN A 35 9.60 5.77 -8.85
C GLN A 35 8.60 6.71 -9.50
N LEU A 36 8.09 6.31 -10.66
CA LEU A 36 6.97 6.97 -11.29
C LEU A 36 5.70 6.54 -10.56
N ASN A 37 5.11 7.46 -9.81
CA ASN A 37 3.82 7.23 -9.15
C ASN A 37 2.73 7.97 -9.93
N LEU A 38 1.80 7.20 -10.53
CA LEU A 38 0.69 7.73 -11.33
C LEU A 38 -0.57 7.96 -10.49
N MET A 39 -0.57 7.50 -9.23
CA MET A 39 -1.67 7.67 -8.29
C MET A 39 -1.24 8.55 -7.12
N SER A 40 -2.14 9.38 -6.62
CA SER A 40 -1.90 10.10 -5.38
C SER A 40 -2.03 9.13 -4.18
N GLU A 41 -1.36 9.46 -3.07
CA GLU A 41 -1.45 8.70 -1.81
C GLU A 41 -2.92 8.49 -1.37
N GLY A 42 -3.76 9.53 -1.52
CA GLY A 42 -5.19 9.43 -1.20
C GLY A 42 -5.95 8.45 -2.11
N GLN A 43 -5.59 8.36 -3.39
CA GLN A 43 -6.19 7.40 -4.31
C GLN A 43 -5.74 5.97 -3.98
N GLU A 44 -4.48 5.76 -3.63
CA GLU A 44 -3.96 4.47 -3.19
C GLU A 44 -4.65 3.99 -1.91
N MET A 45 -4.81 4.88 -0.92
CA MET A 45 -5.54 4.58 0.31
C MET A 45 -7.00 4.21 0.04
N GLN A 46 -7.70 4.96 -0.81
CA GLN A 46 -9.08 4.67 -1.18
C GLN A 46 -9.21 3.31 -1.89
N LEU A 47 -8.28 3.01 -2.78
CA LEU A 47 -8.23 1.70 -3.45
C LEU A 47 -7.99 0.58 -2.45
N GLY A 48 -7.06 0.77 -1.51
CA GLY A 48 -6.79 -0.20 -0.44
C GLY A 48 -8.02 -0.48 0.42
N LEU A 49 -8.75 0.56 0.84
CA LEU A 49 -10.00 0.44 1.58
C LEU A 49 -11.05 -0.36 0.81
N THR A 50 -11.31 0.04 -0.45
CA THR A 50 -12.33 -0.60 -1.29
C THR A 50 -11.98 -2.06 -1.55
N SER A 51 -10.71 -2.37 -1.85
CA SER A 51 -10.25 -3.73 -2.08
C SER A 51 -10.34 -4.59 -0.82
N PHE A 52 -10.01 -4.04 0.35
CA PHE A 52 -10.11 -4.76 1.61
C PHE A 52 -11.57 -5.08 1.98
N ASP A 53 -12.48 -4.13 1.76
CA ASP A 53 -13.91 -4.35 1.96
C ASP A 53 -14.48 -5.40 1.00
N GLN A 54 -13.95 -5.47 -0.22
CA GLN A 54 -14.32 -6.52 -1.17
C GLN A 54 -13.86 -7.89 -0.66
N VAL A 55 -12.60 -8.03 -0.21
CA VAL A 55 -12.10 -9.29 0.37
C VAL A 55 -12.93 -9.71 1.58
N LYS A 56 -13.31 -8.77 2.47
CA LYS A 56 -14.19 -9.07 3.63
C LYS A 56 -15.58 -9.58 3.24
N LYS A 57 -16.08 -9.21 2.06
CA LYS A 57 -17.37 -9.72 1.54
C LYS A 57 -17.25 -11.09 0.90
N GLU A 58 -16.12 -11.36 0.24
CA GLU A 58 -15.90 -12.58 -0.55
C GLU A 58 -15.32 -13.73 0.28
N THR A 59 -14.55 -13.41 1.32
CA THR A 59 -13.83 -14.41 2.12
C THR A 59 -14.34 -14.40 3.56
N PRO A 60 -14.79 -15.54 4.10
CA PRO A 60 -15.29 -15.60 5.47
C PRO A 60 -14.24 -15.18 6.50
N LEU A 61 -14.66 -14.44 7.51
CA LEU A 61 -13.81 -14.05 8.63
C LEU A 61 -13.61 -15.23 9.58
N SER A 62 -12.38 -15.42 10.05
CA SER A 62 -12.08 -16.46 11.01
C SER A 62 -12.70 -16.17 12.38
N LYS A 63 -13.33 -17.18 12.96
CA LYS A 63 -13.89 -17.17 14.32
C LYS A 63 -12.89 -17.68 15.36
N ASP A 64 -11.70 -18.08 14.96
CA ASP A 64 -10.64 -18.53 15.86
C ASP A 64 -10.13 -17.35 16.70
N ALA A 65 -10.52 -17.34 17.97
CA ALA A 65 -10.14 -16.29 18.91
C ALA A 65 -8.60 -16.22 19.14
N ALA A 66 -7.92 -17.38 19.14
CA ALA A 66 -6.47 -17.43 19.35
C ALA A 66 -5.73 -16.85 18.12
N ALA A 67 -6.14 -17.23 16.91
CA ALA A 67 -5.59 -16.68 15.67
C ALA A 67 -5.80 -15.15 15.58
N ASN A 68 -7.00 -14.70 15.89
CA ASN A 68 -7.30 -13.26 15.91
C ASN A 68 -6.47 -12.50 16.96
N ALA A 69 -6.36 -13.03 18.19
CA ALA A 69 -5.55 -12.44 19.24
C ALA A 69 -4.06 -12.37 18.87
N LEU A 70 -3.52 -13.43 18.27
CA LEU A 70 -2.14 -13.49 17.79
C LEU A 70 -1.89 -12.41 16.73
N LEU A 71 -2.75 -12.32 15.71
CA LEU A 71 -2.62 -11.31 14.65
C LEU A 71 -2.71 -9.89 15.22
N GLN A 72 -3.67 -9.61 16.10
CA GLN A 72 -3.81 -8.29 16.73
C GLN A 72 -2.56 -7.93 17.55
N LYS A 73 -1.98 -8.87 18.29
CA LYS A 73 -0.78 -8.65 19.09
C LYS A 73 0.43 -8.30 18.22
N VAL A 74 0.71 -9.11 17.21
CA VAL A 74 1.85 -8.92 16.31
C VAL A 74 1.63 -7.67 15.43
N GLY A 75 0.46 -7.53 14.85
CA GLY A 75 0.12 -6.42 13.96
C GLY A 75 0.23 -5.05 14.63
N LYS A 76 -0.27 -4.91 15.87
CA LYS A 76 -0.14 -3.65 16.64
C LYS A 76 1.31 -3.28 16.93
N ARG A 77 2.18 -4.26 17.18
CA ARG A 77 3.62 -4.01 17.40
C ARG A 77 4.29 -3.52 16.12
N ILE A 78 3.96 -4.11 14.98
CA ILE A 78 4.46 -3.66 13.66
C ILE A 78 3.92 -2.27 13.34
N ALA A 79 2.62 -2.04 13.51
CA ALA A 79 1.99 -0.73 13.29
C ALA A 79 2.64 0.39 14.10
N ALA A 80 2.97 0.13 15.37
CA ALA A 80 3.61 1.12 16.24
C ALA A 80 4.98 1.59 15.71
N VAL A 81 5.72 0.71 15.03
CA VAL A 81 7.01 1.06 14.40
C VAL A 81 6.80 1.73 13.05
N ALA A 82 5.86 1.22 12.25
CA ALA A 82 5.59 1.71 10.90
C ALA A 82 4.83 3.05 10.88
N GLN A 83 4.16 3.43 11.97
CA GLN A 83 3.33 4.65 12.03
C GLN A 83 4.11 5.94 11.70
N LYS A 84 5.40 5.99 12.00
CA LYS A 84 6.26 7.14 11.67
C LYS A 84 6.42 7.35 10.16
N ASP A 85 6.43 6.25 9.40
CA ASP A 85 6.59 6.25 7.94
C ASP A 85 5.24 6.26 7.21
N MET A 86 4.16 5.89 7.93
CA MET A 86 2.78 5.83 7.43
C MET A 86 1.81 6.54 8.38
N PRO A 87 1.95 7.87 8.58
CA PRO A 87 1.19 8.61 9.61
C PRO A 87 -0.32 8.59 9.38
N ASN A 88 -0.77 8.44 8.15
CA ASN A 88 -2.17 8.44 7.75
C ASN A 88 -2.78 7.02 7.69
N ALA A 89 -2.01 5.96 8.00
CA ALA A 89 -2.51 4.60 7.94
C ALA A 89 -3.56 4.34 9.03
N GLN A 90 -4.69 3.78 8.60
CA GLN A 90 -5.76 3.32 9.46
C GLN A 90 -5.66 1.79 9.59
N TRP A 91 -4.78 1.36 10.48
CA TRP A 91 -4.43 -0.05 10.66
C TRP A 91 -5.65 -0.90 11.00
N GLU A 92 -5.84 -1.96 10.21
CA GLU A 92 -6.88 -2.97 10.42
C GLU A 92 -6.27 -4.35 10.14
N PHE A 93 -6.44 -5.29 11.07
CA PHE A 93 -5.87 -6.63 11.02
C PHE A 93 -7.00 -7.65 11.06
N VAL A 94 -7.11 -8.48 10.03
CA VAL A 94 -8.20 -9.45 9.87
C VAL A 94 -7.65 -10.83 9.53
N VAL A 95 -8.15 -11.87 10.22
CA VAL A 95 -7.91 -13.26 9.86
C VAL A 95 -9.07 -13.76 9.01
N PHE A 96 -8.77 -14.29 7.84
CA PHE A 96 -9.73 -14.86 6.90
C PHE A 96 -9.64 -16.39 6.88
N GLU A 97 -10.79 -17.06 6.79
CA GLU A 97 -10.84 -18.50 6.57
C GLU A 97 -10.48 -18.83 5.13
N SER A 98 -9.34 -19.49 4.92
CA SER A 98 -8.90 -19.92 3.60
C SER A 98 -7.98 -21.14 3.69
N LYS A 99 -8.03 -22.00 2.68
CA LYS A 99 -7.10 -23.11 2.49
C LYS A 99 -5.80 -22.65 1.82
N GLU A 100 -5.77 -21.47 1.27
CA GLU A 100 -4.59 -20.85 0.69
C GLU A 100 -3.68 -20.31 1.81
N ALA A 101 -2.38 -20.61 1.74
CA ALA A 101 -1.41 -20.05 2.66
C ALA A 101 -0.94 -18.69 2.16
N ASN A 102 -1.56 -17.62 2.65
CA ASN A 102 -1.28 -16.26 2.19
C ASN A 102 -1.44 -15.23 3.31
N ALA A 103 -0.77 -14.10 3.14
CA ALA A 103 -0.99 -12.86 3.87
C ALA A 103 -0.74 -11.68 2.94
N PHE A 104 -1.42 -10.58 3.16
CA PHE A 104 -1.29 -9.39 2.32
C PHE A 104 -1.46 -8.11 3.13
N CYS A 105 -0.84 -7.04 2.63
CA CYS A 105 -1.03 -5.69 3.14
C CYS A 105 -1.45 -4.78 1.98
N LEU A 106 -2.56 -4.07 2.15
CA LEU A 106 -3.05 -3.09 1.19
C LEU A 106 -2.75 -1.67 1.69
N PRO A 107 -2.70 -0.69 0.78
CA PRO A 107 -2.52 0.71 1.13
C PRO A 107 -3.48 1.18 2.23
N GLY A 108 -3.01 2.06 3.10
CA GLY A 108 -3.77 2.53 4.26
C GLY A 108 -3.70 1.62 5.49
N GLY A 109 -2.80 0.61 5.52
CA GLY A 109 -2.57 -0.26 6.68
C GLY A 109 -3.60 -1.37 6.83
N LYS A 110 -4.18 -1.87 5.72
CA LYS A 110 -5.15 -2.96 5.70
C LYS A 110 -4.43 -4.29 5.56
N VAL A 111 -4.42 -5.11 6.61
CA VAL A 111 -3.66 -6.36 6.69
C VAL A 111 -4.61 -7.55 6.80
N GLY A 112 -4.50 -8.46 5.85
CA GLY A 112 -5.21 -9.73 5.83
C GLY A 112 -4.27 -10.92 5.99
N VAL A 113 -4.65 -11.87 6.83
CA VAL A 113 -3.91 -13.12 7.05
C VAL A 113 -4.88 -14.29 6.87
N TYR A 114 -4.51 -15.25 6.05
CA TYR A 114 -5.30 -16.46 5.85
C TYR A 114 -4.97 -17.52 6.90
N THR A 115 -5.98 -18.24 7.37
CA THR A 115 -5.82 -19.25 8.44
C THR A 115 -4.74 -20.29 8.13
N SER A 116 -4.58 -20.69 6.86
CA SER A 116 -3.62 -21.72 6.47
C SER A 116 -2.15 -21.30 6.51
N ILE A 117 -1.83 -19.98 6.65
CA ILE A 117 -0.44 -19.57 6.85
C ILE A 117 0.00 -19.64 8.32
N LEU A 118 -0.94 -19.64 9.26
CA LEU A 118 -0.64 -19.64 10.69
C LEU A 118 0.15 -20.86 11.16
N PRO A 119 -0.18 -22.11 10.76
CA PRO A 119 0.64 -23.28 11.07
C PRO A 119 2.05 -23.21 10.48
N ILE A 120 2.22 -22.51 9.34
CA ILE A 120 3.52 -22.34 8.67
C ILE A 120 4.37 -21.32 9.42
N SER A 121 3.77 -20.22 9.84
CA SER A 121 4.44 -19.18 10.64
C SER A 121 4.78 -19.65 12.05
N LYS A 122 4.07 -20.66 12.59
CA LYS A 122 4.28 -21.33 13.88
C LYS A 122 3.99 -20.47 15.11
N ASP A 123 4.63 -19.31 15.22
CA ASP A 123 4.61 -18.46 16.42
C ASP A 123 4.56 -16.95 16.07
N GLU A 124 4.66 -16.11 17.10
CA GLU A 124 4.70 -14.66 16.97
C GLU A 124 5.84 -14.16 16.09
N ALA A 125 7.02 -14.77 16.22
CA ALA A 125 8.21 -14.35 15.47
C ALA A 125 8.06 -14.69 13.97
N GLY A 126 7.57 -15.90 13.69
CA GLY A 126 7.27 -16.33 12.32
C GLY A 126 6.16 -15.48 11.68
N LEU A 127 5.07 -15.18 12.40
CA LEU A 127 4.02 -14.30 11.90
C LEU A 127 4.55 -12.88 11.67
N ALA A 128 5.38 -12.35 12.58
CA ALA A 128 6.02 -11.05 12.39
C ALA A 128 6.93 -11.02 11.15
N THR A 129 7.63 -12.11 10.87
CA THR A 129 8.44 -12.25 9.65
C THR A 129 7.58 -12.21 8.39
N VAL A 130 6.45 -12.95 8.38
CA VAL A 130 5.50 -12.94 7.26
C VAL A 130 4.95 -11.54 7.02
N LEU A 131 4.54 -10.83 8.08
CA LEU A 131 3.94 -9.49 7.97
C LEU A 131 4.97 -8.40 7.64
N GLY A 132 6.26 -8.62 7.96
CA GLY A 132 7.33 -7.68 7.67
C GLY A 132 7.92 -7.82 6.27
N HIS A 133 7.62 -8.92 5.58
CA HIS A 133 8.10 -9.18 4.23
C HIS A 133 7.31 -8.40 3.20
#